data_e9a3f35007a4343ba580eb2b68c25538
#
_entry.id   e9a3f35007a4343ba580eb2b68c25538
#
_cell.length_a   1.000
_cell.length_b   1.000
_cell.length_c   1.000
_cell.angle_alpha   90.00
_cell.angle_beta   90.00
_cell.angle_gamma   90.00
#
_symmetry.space_group_name_H-M   'P 1'
#
loop_
_entity.id
_entity.type
_entity.pdbx_description
1 polymer ?
#
loop_
_entity_poly.entity_id
_entity_poly.type
_entity_poly.pdbx_seq_one_letter_code
_entity_poly.pdbx_strand_id
1 'polypeptide(L)'
;DVIMTGPLPTPAIALLTREMRADLGVMISASHNPFADNGIKLFGPDGLKLTDDQEAEIEALMAGDLAASLVPPARLGRASRLEDAPGRYIEAAKASFPRGQTLDGLRIVVDCAHGAGYRVAPTVLWELGAEVIPIGVAPDGIFIAMQLPVAIDFLDVVHAGFQVLQRQRHLVGVSRAPDLGRKH
;
A
#
# COMPACT_ATOMS: atom_id res chain seq x y z
N ASP A 1 -9.62 19.46 -9.03
CA ASP A 1 -10.23 18.13 -9.24
C ASP A 1 -9.65 17.13 -8.25
N VAL A 2 -10.40 16.07 -7.92
CA VAL A 2 -9.99 15.00 -7.02
C VAL A 2 -10.09 13.66 -7.72
N ILE A 3 -9.04 12.83 -7.60
CA ILE A 3 -9.04 11.46 -8.07
C ILE A 3 -9.05 10.53 -6.85
N MET A 4 -10.13 9.76 -6.71
CA MET A 4 -10.29 8.81 -5.61
C MET A 4 -9.80 7.42 -6.03
N THR A 5 -8.92 6.82 -5.23
CA THR A 5 -8.28 5.53 -5.53
C THR A 5 -8.92 4.35 -4.79
N GLY A 6 -9.77 4.63 -3.81
CA GLY A 6 -10.25 3.61 -2.87
C GLY A 6 -9.18 3.20 -1.86
N PRO A 7 -9.44 2.15 -1.05
CA PRO A 7 -8.49 1.65 -0.05
C PRO A 7 -7.26 1.04 -0.72
N LEU A 8 -6.09 1.63 -0.46
CA LEU A 8 -4.79 1.17 -0.93
C LEU A 8 -3.72 1.39 0.15
N PRO A 9 -2.60 0.66 0.13
CA PRO A 9 -1.46 0.93 0.99
C PRO A 9 -0.90 2.34 0.78
N THR A 10 -0.36 2.94 1.83
CA THR A 10 0.22 4.29 1.80
C THR A 10 1.21 4.51 0.63
N PRO A 11 2.14 3.58 0.33
CA PRO A 11 3.05 3.75 -0.81
C PRO A 11 2.34 3.81 -2.17
N ALA A 12 1.15 3.23 -2.29
CA ALA A 12 0.38 3.32 -3.53
C ALA A 12 -0.09 4.77 -3.79
N ILE A 13 -0.44 5.51 -2.73
CA ILE A 13 -0.83 6.91 -2.88
C ILE A 13 0.37 7.76 -3.33
N ALA A 14 1.54 7.54 -2.72
CA ALA A 14 2.78 8.20 -3.14
C ALA A 14 3.12 7.94 -4.62
N LEU A 15 3.04 6.66 -5.04
CA LEU A 15 3.25 6.24 -6.42
C LEU A 15 2.26 6.93 -7.37
N LEU A 16 0.95 6.81 -7.07
CA LEU A 16 -0.11 7.33 -7.93
C LEU A 16 -0.09 8.85 -8.02
N THR A 17 0.28 9.56 -6.95
CA THR A 17 0.46 11.02 -6.98
C THR A 17 1.44 11.41 -8.09
N ARG A 18 2.58 10.74 -8.16
CA ARG A 18 3.59 10.97 -9.20
C ARG A 18 3.13 10.51 -10.58
N GLU A 19 2.57 9.30 -10.70
CA GLU A 19 2.17 8.73 -12.00
C GLU A 19 1.03 9.50 -12.66
N MET A 20 0.05 9.95 -11.85
CA MET A 20 -1.07 10.74 -12.33
C MET A 20 -0.73 12.22 -12.48
N ARG A 21 0.51 12.63 -12.16
CA ARG A 21 0.97 14.03 -12.17
C ARG A 21 0.04 14.93 -11.34
N ALA A 22 -0.38 14.42 -10.19
CA ALA A 22 -1.20 15.18 -9.27
C ALA A 22 -0.35 16.21 -8.52
N ASP A 23 -0.95 17.35 -8.16
CA ASP A 23 -0.27 18.40 -7.39
C ASP A 23 -0.06 17.97 -5.94
N LEU A 24 -0.96 17.12 -5.41
CA LEU A 24 -0.95 16.66 -4.03
C LEU A 24 -1.58 15.26 -3.92
N GLY A 25 -0.95 14.39 -3.16
CA GLY A 25 -1.51 13.12 -2.70
C GLY A 25 -1.96 13.20 -1.26
N VAL A 26 -3.13 12.65 -0.97
CA VAL A 26 -3.68 12.64 0.40
C VAL A 26 -4.02 11.21 0.79
N MET A 27 -3.46 10.75 1.91
CA MET A 27 -3.78 9.48 2.53
C MET A 27 -4.38 9.68 3.91
N ILE A 28 -5.58 9.13 4.10
CA ILE A 28 -6.23 9.10 5.42
C ILE A 28 -6.04 7.69 5.99
N SER A 29 -5.36 7.57 7.12
CA SER A 29 -5.03 6.27 7.71
C SER A 29 -4.73 6.38 9.20
N ALA A 30 -5.23 5.43 9.97
CA ALA A 30 -4.82 5.23 11.35
C ALA A 30 -3.45 4.50 11.47
N SER A 31 -2.84 4.11 10.33
CA SER A 31 -1.64 3.25 10.32
C SER A 31 -1.91 1.93 11.04
N HIS A 32 -1.20 1.67 12.15
CA HIS A 32 -1.37 0.52 13.04
C HIS A 32 -2.12 0.87 14.33
N ASN A 33 -2.64 2.09 14.44
CA ASN A 33 -3.39 2.56 15.59
C ASN A 33 -4.87 2.14 15.49
N PRO A 34 -5.63 2.21 16.59
CA PRO A 34 -7.08 2.09 16.54
C PRO A 34 -7.70 3.08 15.53
N PHE A 35 -8.78 2.69 14.89
CA PHE A 35 -9.42 3.48 13.82
C PHE A 35 -9.83 4.91 14.26
N ALA A 36 -10.01 5.13 15.55
CA ALA A 36 -10.31 6.46 16.13
C ALA A 36 -9.13 7.43 16.02
N ASP A 37 -7.91 6.92 15.87
CA ASP A 37 -6.67 7.70 15.81
C ASP A 37 -6.25 7.92 14.32
N ASN A 38 -7.18 8.23 13.46
CA ASN A 38 -6.88 8.54 12.06
C ASN A 38 -5.98 9.78 11.96
N GLY A 39 -5.07 9.72 10.99
CA GLY A 39 -4.22 10.83 10.60
C GLY A 39 -4.25 11.07 9.10
N ILE A 40 -3.72 12.20 8.68
CA ILE A 40 -3.57 12.57 7.29
C ILE A 40 -2.08 12.57 6.95
N LYS A 41 -1.73 11.96 5.81
CA LYS A 41 -0.39 12.05 5.23
C LYS A 41 -0.49 12.73 3.88
N LEU A 42 0.38 13.69 3.65
CA LEU A 42 0.42 14.49 2.43
C LEU A 42 1.67 14.14 1.63
N PHE A 43 1.50 14.00 0.31
CA PHE A 43 2.58 13.69 -0.64
C PHE A 43 2.64 14.77 -1.71
N GLY A 44 3.84 15.27 -1.99
CA GLY A 44 4.08 16.20 -3.07
C GLY A 44 3.97 15.53 -4.45
N PRO A 45 4.06 16.33 -5.54
CA PRO A 45 3.98 15.82 -6.92
C PRO A 45 5.10 14.85 -7.30
N ASP A 46 6.18 14.83 -6.53
CA ASP A 46 7.29 13.87 -6.63
C ASP A 46 6.99 12.52 -5.96
N GLY A 47 5.88 12.41 -5.23
CA GLY A 47 5.50 11.22 -4.46
C GLY A 47 6.21 11.12 -3.12
N LEU A 48 6.93 12.15 -2.68
CA LEU A 48 7.54 12.18 -1.35
C LEU A 48 6.60 12.82 -0.34
N LYS A 49 6.69 12.37 0.92
CA LYS A 49 5.96 13.01 2.02
C LYS A 49 6.38 14.47 2.12
N LEU A 50 5.44 15.36 2.38
CA LEU A 50 5.76 16.76 2.64
C LEU A 50 6.72 16.88 3.84
N THR A 51 7.55 17.91 3.81
CA THR A 51 8.46 18.23 4.92
C THR A 51 7.67 18.74 6.13
N ASP A 52 8.26 18.62 7.31
CA ASP A 52 7.62 19.10 8.54
C ASP A 52 7.34 20.62 8.47
N ASP A 53 8.20 21.39 7.81
CA ASP A 53 7.97 22.83 7.59
C ASP A 53 6.73 23.08 6.71
N GLN A 54 6.54 22.31 5.63
CA GLN A 54 5.36 22.42 4.77
C GLN A 54 4.09 21.98 5.50
N GLU A 55 4.16 20.93 6.30
CA GLU A 55 3.04 20.50 7.13
C GLU A 55 2.67 21.56 8.16
N ALA A 56 3.66 22.19 8.81
CA ALA A 56 3.42 23.29 9.76
C ALA A 56 2.80 24.53 9.10
N GLU A 57 3.19 24.86 7.86
CA GLU A 57 2.54 25.94 7.09
C GLU A 57 1.07 25.64 6.83
N ILE A 58 0.74 24.38 6.45
CA ILE A 58 -0.64 23.94 6.22
C ILE A 58 -1.45 24.03 7.52
N GLU A 59 -0.89 23.55 8.63
CA GLU A 59 -1.54 23.62 9.95
C GLU A 59 -1.82 25.08 10.36
N ALA A 60 -0.85 25.96 10.15
CA ALA A 60 -1.02 27.39 10.44
C ALA A 60 -2.14 28.02 9.60
N LEU A 61 -2.24 27.65 8.31
CA LEU A 61 -3.33 28.09 7.44
C LEU A 61 -4.68 27.56 7.91
N MET A 62 -4.73 26.29 8.32
CA MET A 62 -5.97 25.66 8.83
C MET A 62 -6.44 26.27 10.15
N ALA A 63 -5.53 26.74 10.99
CA ALA A 63 -5.84 27.43 12.24
C ALA A 63 -6.32 28.88 12.04
N GLY A 64 -6.09 29.44 10.84
CA GLY A 64 -6.46 30.80 10.48
C GLY A 64 -7.88 30.94 9.90
N ASP A 65 -8.19 32.11 9.39
CA ASP A 65 -9.44 32.37 8.65
C ASP A 65 -9.32 31.88 7.20
N LEU A 66 -9.92 30.75 6.91
CA LEU A 66 -9.95 30.14 5.57
C LEU A 66 -10.95 30.84 4.62
N ALA A 67 -11.84 31.70 5.12
CA ALA A 67 -12.92 32.26 4.30
C ALA A 67 -12.40 33.05 3.08
N ALA A 68 -11.29 33.77 3.24
CA ALA A 68 -10.64 34.50 2.16
C ALA A 68 -9.97 33.59 1.10
N SER A 69 -9.69 32.35 1.43
CA SER A 69 -9.02 31.36 0.55
C SER A 69 -10.03 30.47 -0.20
N LEU A 70 -11.32 30.55 0.15
CA LEU A 70 -12.34 29.72 -0.48
C LEU A 70 -12.60 30.17 -1.92
N VAL A 71 -12.63 29.21 -2.83
CA VAL A 71 -12.99 29.46 -4.22
C VAL A 71 -14.51 29.53 -4.37
N PRO A 72 -15.04 30.38 -5.29
CA PRO A 72 -16.46 30.43 -5.57
C PRO A 72 -16.97 29.07 -6.11
N PRO A 73 -18.25 28.71 -5.89
CA PRO A 73 -18.83 27.44 -6.31
C PRO A 73 -18.60 27.08 -7.78
N ALA A 74 -18.57 28.07 -8.66
CA ALA A 74 -18.32 27.86 -10.10
C ALA A 74 -16.88 27.36 -10.42
N ARG A 75 -15.95 27.49 -9.47
CA ARG A 75 -14.56 27.06 -9.60
C ARG A 75 -14.24 25.78 -8.80
N LEU A 76 -15.24 25.17 -8.17
CA LEU A 76 -15.06 23.90 -7.51
C LEU A 76 -14.69 22.81 -8.54
N GLY A 77 -13.69 22.00 -8.20
CA GLY A 77 -13.28 20.85 -8.98
C GLY A 77 -14.30 19.72 -8.91
N ARG A 78 -14.05 18.68 -9.70
CA ARG A 78 -14.87 17.47 -9.76
C ARG A 78 -14.13 16.30 -9.14
N ALA A 79 -14.87 15.38 -8.54
CA ALA A 79 -14.36 14.11 -8.07
C ALA A 79 -14.59 13.02 -9.14
N SER A 80 -13.58 12.23 -9.38
CA SER A 80 -13.63 11.03 -10.22
C SER A 80 -13.00 9.86 -9.50
N ARG A 81 -13.26 8.64 -9.96
CA ARG A 81 -12.66 7.43 -9.40
C ARG A 81 -11.68 6.83 -10.40
N LEU A 82 -10.51 6.41 -9.91
CA LEU A 82 -9.52 5.65 -10.66
C LEU A 82 -9.74 4.16 -10.37
N GLU A 83 -10.49 3.50 -11.24
CA GLU A 83 -10.89 2.09 -11.02
C GLU A 83 -9.70 1.13 -11.11
N ASP A 84 -8.68 1.45 -11.90
CA ASP A 84 -7.48 0.65 -12.10
C ASP A 84 -6.33 0.98 -11.11
N ALA A 85 -6.59 1.81 -10.09
CA ALA A 85 -5.58 2.17 -9.09
C ALA A 85 -4.90 0.96 -8.43
N PRO A 86 -5.62 -0.10 -8.00
CA PRO A 86 -4.97 -1.30 -7.47
C PRO A 86 -4.05 -1.99 -8.47
N GLY A 87 -4.48 -2.12 -9.73
CA GLY A 87 -3.69 -2.74 -10.81
C GLY A 87 -2.39 -2.00 -11.08
N ARG A 88 -2.42 -0.67 -11.13
CA ARG A 88 -1.19 0.15 -11.27
C ARG A 88 -0.19 -0.11 -10.16
N TYR A 89 -0.66 -0.17 -8.91
CA TYR A 89 0.21 -0.45 -7.79
C TYR A 89 0.76 -1.88 -7.81
N ILE A 90 -0.06 -2.88 -8.19
CA ILE A 90 0.36 -4.27 -8.37
C ILE A 90 1.48 -4.36 -9.42
N GLU A 91 1.30 -3.73 -10.58
CA GLU A 91 2.33 -3.73 -11.64
C GLU A 91 3.63 -3.06 -11.18
N ALA A 92 3.54 -1.93 -10.48
CA ALA A 92 4.72 -1.26 -9.94
C ALA A 92 5.44 -2.11 -8.89
N ALA A 93 4.69 -2.77 -8.00
CA ALA A 93 5.25 -3.68 -7.01
C ALA A 93 5.96 -4.88 -7.67
N LYS A 94 5.36 -5.50 -8.68
CA LYS A 94 5.99 -6.58 -9.45
C LYS A 94 7.23 -6.11 -10.20
N ALA A 95 7.19 -4.90 -10.74
CA ALA A 95 8.34 -4.33 -11.45
C ALA A 95 9.57 -4.11 -10.56
N SER A 96 9.38 -3.99 -9.24
CA SER A 96 10.47 -3.92 -8.26
C SER A 96 11.10 -5.29 -7.95
N PHE A 97 10.43 -6.39 -8.34
CA PHE A 97 10.97 -7.74 -8.15
C PHE A 97 12.14 -7.99 -9.10
N PRO A 98 13.20 -8.72 -8.67
CA PRO A 98 14.37 -8.97 -9.50
C PRO A 98 14.02 -9.65 -10.84
N ARG A 99 14.54 -9.08 -11.93
CA ARG A 99 14.26 -9.59 -13.28
C ARG A 99 14.75 -11.03 -13.44
N GLY A 100 13.93 -11.84 -14.10
CA GLY A 100 14.24 -13.24 -14.39
C GLY A 100 14.08 -14.17 -13.21
N GLN A 101 13.56 -13.70 -12.09
CA GLN A 101 13.20 -14.52 -10.95
C GLN A 101 11.68 -14.66 -10.83
N THR A 102 11.23 -15.77 -10.24
CA THR A 102 9.83 -16.06 -9.95
C THR A 102 9.71 -16.64 -8.53
N LEU A 103 8.49 -16.67 -8.02
CA LEU A 103 8.15 -17.33 -6.77
C LEU A 103 7.58 -18.73 -7.00
N ASP A 104 7.77 -19.31 -8.20
CA ASP A 104 7.27 -20.62 -8.55
C ASP A 104 7.73 -21.71 -7.57
N GLY A 105 6.79 -22.53 -7.14
CA GLY A 105 7.01 -23.61 -6.17
C GLY A 105 7.12 -23.16 -4.72
N LEU A 106 6.95 -21.86 -4.43
CA LEU A 106 6.84 -21.36 -3.07
C LEU A 106 5.37 -21.33 -2.62
N ARG A 107 5.14 -21.77 -1.38
CA ARG A 107 3.87 -21.58 -0.69
C ARG A 107 4.04 -20.50 0.36
N ILE A 108 3.28 -19.40 0.25
CA ILE A 108 3.42 -18.22 1.08
C ILE A 108 2.12 -17.98 1.83
N VAL A 109 2.20 -17.91 3.16
CA VAL A 109 1.12 -17.39 4.01
C VAL A 109 1.34 -15.89 4.13
N VAL A 110 0.34 -15.10 3.74
CA VAL A 110 0.37 -13.64 3.86
C VAL A 110 -0.77 -13.18 4.76
N ASP A 111 -0.41 -12.58 5.90
CA ASP A 111 -1.38 -11.93 6.78
C ASP A 111 -1.46 -10.44 6.43
N CYS A 112 -2.63 -10.02 5.95
CA CYS A 112 -2.90 -8.63 5.61
C CYS A 112 -3.48 -7.83 6.79
N ALA A 113 -3.64 -8.46 7.96
CA ALA A 113 -4.13 -7.84 9.20
C ALA A 113 -5.40 -6.98 8.99
N HIS A 114 -6.27 -7.38 8.08
CA HIS A 114 -7.46 -6.62 7.62
C HIS A 114 -7.14 -5.19 7.13
N GLY A 115 -5.88 -4.90 6.83
CA GLY A 115 -5.40 -3.59 6.39
C GLY A 115 -5.54 -3.36 4.88
N ALA A 116 -5.09 -2.19 4.42
CA ALA A 116 -5.22 -1.72 3.04
C ALA A 116 -4.50 -2.59 1.99
N GLY A 117 -3.57 -3.46 2.44
CA GLY A 117 -2.88 -4.43 1.58
C GLY A 117 -3.70 -5.67 1.20
N TYR A 118 -4.89 -5.85 1.77
CA TYR A 118 -5.70 -7.09 1.70
C TYR A 118 -5.95 -7.62 0.30
N ARG A 119 -6.03 -6.77 -0.71
CA ARG A 119 -6.21 -7.15 -2.12
C ARG A 119 -4.89 -7.21 -2.87
N VAL A 120 -4.05 -6.20 -2.70
CA VAL A 120 -2.86 -6.04 -3.54
C VAL A 120 -1.74 -7.00 -3.17
N ALA A 121 -1.51 -7.26 -1.86
CA ALA A 121 -0.42 -8.12 -1.42
C ALA A 121 -0.57 -9.58 -1.89
N PRO A 122 -1.73 -10.26 -1.68
CA PRO A 122 -1.92 -11.60 -2.21
C PRO A 122 -1.80 -11.67 -3.74
N THR A 123 -2.33 -10.67 -4.45
CA THR A 123 -2.31 -10.62 -5.91
C THR A 123 -0.89 -10.51 -6.45
N VAL A 124 -0.05 -9.62 -5.90
CA VAL A 124 1.36 -9.48 -6.31
C VAL A 124 2.11 -10.80 -6.14
N LEU A 125 1.99 -11.46 -4.99
CA LEU A 125 2.67 -12.71 -4.72
C LEU A 125 2.22 -13.84 -5.65
N TRP A 126 0.91 -13.91 -5.91
CA TRP A 126 0.33 -14.90 -6.82
C TRP A 126 0.79 -14.65 -8.27
N GLU A 127 0.78 -13.42 -8.75
CA GLU A 127 1.22 -13.08 -10.10
C GLU A 127 2.73 -13.27 -10.30
N LEU A 128 3.51 -13.27 -9.22
CA LEU A 128 4.93 -13.65 -9.25
C LEU A 128 5.16 -15.16 -9.22
N GLY A 129 4.10 -15.98 -9.15
CA GLY A 129 4.16 -17.45 -9.25
C GLY A 129 4.00 -18.21 -7.93
N ALA A 130 3.76 -17.54 -6.79
CA ALA A 130 3.59 -18.23 -5.51
C ALA A 130 2.21 -18.90 -5.39
N GLU A 131 2.16 -20.03 -4.65
CA GLU A 131 0.92 -20.52 -4.04
C GLU A 131 0.63 -19.68 -2.79
N VAL A 132 -0.39 -18.83 -2.84
CA VAL A 132 -0.69 -17.87 -1.77
C VAL A 132 -1.81 -18.35 -0.87
N ILE A 133 -1.59 -18.31 0.44
CA ILE A 133 -2.59 -18.55 1.47
C ILE A 133 -2.83 -17.22 2.20
N PRO A 134 -3.85 -16.44 1.79
CA PRO A 134 -4.11 -15.15 2.40
C PRO A 134 -4.92 -15.30 3.69
N ILE A 135 -4.52 -14.59 4.74
CA ILE A 135 -5.27 -14.41 5.99
C ILE A 135 -5.42 -12.92 6.30
N GLY A 136 -6.38 -12.55 7.14
CA GLY A 136 -6.63 -11.15 7.46
C GLY A 136 -7.03 -10.30 6.24
N VAL A 137 -7.81 -10.86 5.30
CA VAL A 137 -8.17 -10.21 4.02
C VAL A 137 -9.61 -9.72 3.93
N ALA A 138 -10.34 -9.68 5.05
CA ALA A 138 -11.72 -9.22 5.12
C ALA A 138 -11.82 -7.97 6.01
N PRO A 139 -11.43 -6.77 5.51
CA PRO A 139 -11.52 -5.56 6.30
C PRO A 139 -12.99 -5.23 6.59
N ASP A 140 -13.34 -5.14 7.87
CA ASP A 140 -14.68 -4.79 8.37
C ASP A 140 -14.76 -3.33 8.85
N GLY A 141 -13.68 -2.58 8.71
CA GLY A 141 -13.56 -1.20 9.15
C GLY A 141 -13.31 -1.03 10.66
N ILE A 142 -13.30 -2.11 11.43
CA ILE A 142 -13.11 -2.09 12.89
C ILE A 142 -11.70 -2.56 13.26
N PHE A 143 -11.17 -3.53 12.54
CA PHE A 143 -9.88 -4.16 12.81
C PHE A 143 -8.84 -3.79 11.75
N ILE A 144 -8.19 -2.64 11.90
CA ILE A 144 -6.88 -2.45 11.31
C ILE A 144 -5.87 -2.84 12.39
N ALA A 145 -5.32 -4.05 12.22
CA ALA A 145 -4.10 -4.54 12.86
C ALA A 145 -3.87 -4.18 14.35
N MET A 146 -4.69 -4.69 15.25
CA MET A 146 -4.42 -4.55 16.69
C MET A 146 -3.38 -5.54 17.25
N GLN A 147 -2.73 -6.39 16.44
CA GLN A 147 -1.96 -7.51 17.02
C GLN A 147 -0.55 -7.79 16.51
N LEU A 148 0.00 -7.03 15.59
CA LEU A 148 1.43 -7.22 15.27
C LEU A 148 2.14 -5.88 15.13
N PRO A 149 3.25 -5.65 15.84
CA PRO A 149 4.03 -4.41 15.75
C PRO A 149 4.92 -4.36 14.50
N VAL A 150 4.42 -4.82 13.36
CA VAL A 150 5.17 -4.80 12.12
C VAL A 150 4.29 -4.25 11.02
N ALA A 151 4.15 -2.93 10.99
CA ALA A 151 3.86 -2.24 9.74
C ALA A 151 5.14 -2.34 8.88
N ILE A 152 5.41 -3.50 8.32
CA ILE A 152 6.45 -3.64 7.33
C ILE A 152 5.85 -3.09 6.04
N ASP A 153 6.48 -2.06 5.50
CA ASP A 153 6.13 -1.53 4.19
C ASP A 153 6.21 -2.70 3.20
N PHE A 154 5.14 -2.98 2.45
CA PHE A 154 5.09 -4.16 1.59
C PHE A 154 6.23 -4.17 0.56
N LEU A 155 6.69 -2.99 0.12
CA LEU A 155 7.88 -2.85 -0.71
C LEU A 155 9.15 -3.28 0.04
N ASP A 156 9.24 -2.99 1.34
CA ASP A 156 10.34 -3.45 2.19
C ASP A 156 10.28 -4.97 2.42
N VAL A 157 9.09 -5.57 2.51
CA VAL A 157 8.94 -7.04 2.62
C VAL A 157 9.39 -7.73 1.36
N VAL A 158 9.01 -7.22 0.19
CA VAL A 158 9.45 -7.80 -1.09
C VAL A 158 10.97 -7.65 -1.23
N HIS A 159 11.54 -6.52 -0.80
CA HIS A 159 13.00 -6.30 -0.88
C HIS A 159 13.78 -7.01 0.23
N ALA A 160 13.32 -6.92 1.50
CA ALA A 160 13.98 -7.56 2.64
C ALA A 160 13.74 -9.08 2.67
N GLY A 161 12.56 -9.53 2.33
CA GLY A 161 12.26 -10.97 2.19
C GLY A 161 13.15 -11.63 1.15
N PHE A 162 13.48 -10.92 0.08
CA PHE A 162 14.41 -11.42 -0.93
C PHE A 162 15.86 -11.47 -0.43
N GLN A 163 16.34 -10.50 0.33
CA GLN A 163 17.68 -10.54 0.94
C GLN A 163 17.79 -11.63 2.00
N VAL A 164 16.71 -11.89 2.76
CA VAL A 164 16.63 -12.97 3.74
C VAL A 164 16.57 -14.34 3.05
N LEU A 165 15.84 -14.48 1.94
CA LEU A 165 15.81 -15.71 1.13
C LEU A 165 17.18 -16.05 0.52
N GLN A 166 17.96 -15.04 0.15
CA GLN A 166 19.34 -15.26 -0.32
C GLN A 166 20.30 -15.67 0.81
N ARG A 167 20.10 -15.15 2.03
CA ARG A 167 20.99 -15.42 3.18
C ARG A 167 20.58 -16.62 4.03
N GLN A 168 19.31 -17.02 4.03
CA GLN A 168 18.80 -18.08 4.90
C GLN A 168 17.87 -19.04 4.16
N ARG A 169 18.43 -19.98 3.42
CA ARG A 169 17.68 -21.15 2.94
C ARG A 169 17.09 -22.01 4.06
N HIS A 170 17.19 -21.62 5.32
CA HIS A 170 16.86 -22.47 6.47
C HIS A 170 15.97 -21.90 7.58
N LEU A 171 15.50 -20.64 7.52
CA LEU A 171 14.80 -20.08 8.70
C LEU A 171 13.75 -19.02 8.37
N VAL A 172 12.72 -19.32 7.63
CA VAL A 172 11.40 -18.67 7.76
C VAL A 172 10.43 -19.53 6.98
N GLY A 173 9.28 -19.89 7.55
CA GLY A 173 8.18 -20.77 7.09
C GLY A 173 7.85 -20.86 5.60
N VAL A 174 8.86 -20.95 4.75
CA VAL A 174 8.78 -21.25 3.33
C VAL A 174 9.05 -22.74 3.17
N SER A 175 8.00 -23.55 3.16
CA SER A 175 8.09 -24.98 2.86
C SER A 175 7.91 -25.17 1.35
N ARG A 176 8.87 -25.81 0.69
CA ARG A 176 8.60 -26.36 -0.65
C ARG A 176 7.48 -27.39 -0.52
N ALA A 177 6.44 -27.25 -1.33
CA ALA A 177 5.42 -28.28 -1.46
C ALA A 177 6.11 -29.62 -1.76
N PRO A 178 5.79 -30.73 -1.06
CA PRO A 178 6.26 -32.04 -1.47
C PRO A 178 5.71 -32.32 -2.87
N ASP A 179 6.58 -32.79 -3.76
CA ASP A 179 6.22 -33.28 -5.08
C ASP A 179 5.25 -34.46 -4.89
N LEU A 180 3.97 -34.17 -4.97
CA LEU A 180 2.93 -35.20 -5.01
C LEU A 180 3.00 -35.80 -6.42
N GLY A 181 3.96 -36.72 -6.59
CA GLY A 181 4.12 -37.50 -7.80
C GLY A 181 2.78 -37.94 -8.35
N ARG A 182 2.42 -37.44 -9.53
CA ARG A 182 1.31 -37.97 -10.34
C ARG A 182 1.62 -39.46 -10.58
N LYS A 183 0.95 -40.32 -9.84
CA LYS A 183 0.82 -41.70 -10.25
C LYS A 183 -0.21 -41.77 -11.36
N HIS A 184 0.22 -42.27 -12.49
CA HIS A 184 -0.61 -42.61 -13.65
C HIS A 184 -1.74 -43.58 -13.26
#